data_5a5f21c1f2783fc1985d588a17542466
#
_entry.id   5a5f21c1f2783fc1985d588a17542466
#
_cell.length_a   1.000
_cell.length_b   1.000
_cell.length_c   1.000
_cell.angle_alpha   90.00
_cell.angle_beta   90.00
_cell.angle_gamma   90.00
#
_symmetry.space_group_name_H-M   'P 1'
#
loop_
_entity.id
_entity.type
_entity.pdbx_description
1 polymer ?
#
loop_
_entity_poly.entity_id
_entity_poly.type
_entity_poly.pdbx_seq_one_letter_code
_entity_poly.pdbx_strand_id
1 'polypeptide(L)'
;MMDRRDMLRLTLSGAAALAFRSVHAEMTNPRTRIVFLGTKGGPRVSIGASNPANLVVANGVPYVIDCGMGISRQLVSAGVPIPSVKYIFITHHHSDHNLEYGNLAYNAWAAGLSTPIHSFGPAGLEQMTRDFWQLNKFDVDTRIEDEGRPDPRKLLIAKDIAADGVVLQTDDIKVTAFRTPHPPIVDNFAYKFETPDGVIVFSSDTNYNPKLAEFARDADVLVHECLYLPAVDRLVVKTKNGATLKQHLLASHTTTEDVGRIAAAAGVKVLVLSHFVPGDDPLVTDDNWTEDVKKNYSGRIIVAKDLMELKLPV
;
A
#
# COMPACT_ATOMS: atom_id res chain seq x y z
N MET A 1 44.58 22.81 73.34
CA MET A 1 44.26 23.51 72.04
C MET A 1 44.79 22.64 70.94
N MET A 2 43.95 21.79 70.37
CA MET A 2 44.31 20.95 69.25
C MET A 2 43.79 21.65 67.97
N ASP A 3 44.67 21.73 66.98
CA ASP A 3 44.52 22.52 65.78
C ASP A 3 43.56 21.82 64.79
N ARG A 4 42.74 22.65 64.14
CA ARG A 4 41.68 22.22 63.19
C ARG A 4 42.18 21.60 61.86
N ARG A 5 43.49 21.24 61.81
CA ARG A 5 44.08 20.73 60.53
C ARG A 5 44.30 19.24 60.46
N ASP A 6 44.05 18.47 61.53
CA ASP A 6 44.31 17.02 61.57
C ASP A 6 43.10 16.13 61.37
N MET A 7 41.97 16.68 60.97
CA MET A 7 40.71 15.93 60.73
C MET A 7 40.36 15.75 59.26
N LEU A 8 41.33 15.85 58.38
CA LEU A 8 41.06 15.75 56.89
C LEU A 8 41.94 14.72 56.19
N ARG A 9 42.29 13.64 56.90
CA ARG A 9 42.93 12.48 56.24
C ARG A 9 42.44 11.21 56.88
N LEU A 10 41.29 10.70 56.43
CA LEU A 10 40.91 9.28 56.44
C LEU A 10 39.42 9.15 56.10
N THR A 11 39.06 9.18 54.82
CA THR A 11 37.96 8.41 54.22
C THR A 11 38.09 8.49 52.71
N LEU A 12 39.10 7.83 52.19
CA LEU A 12 39.08 7.37 50.79
C LEU A 12 38.70 5.91 50.84
N SER A 13 37.42 5.61 50.77
CA SER A 13 36.92 4.27 50.57
C SER A 13 35.83 4.32 49.53
N GLY A 14 36.16 3.86 48.32
CA GLY A 14 35.33 3.03 47.51
C GLY A 14 33.90 3.50 47.19
N ALA A 15 33.71 4.48 46.33
CA ALA A 15 32.47 4.61 45.57
C ALA A 15 32.75 4.09 44.14
N ALA A 16 32.52 2.81 43.93
CA ALA A 16 32.41 2.26 42.59
C ALA A 16 31.18 2.89 41.92
N ALA A 17 31.41 3.86 41.06
CA ALA A 17 30.39 4.44 40.23
C ALA A 17 29.95 3.36 39.24
N LEU A 18 28.87 2.68 39.53
CA LEU A 18 28.06 1.94 38.55
C LEU A 18 27.52 2.95 37.54
N ALA A 19 28.24 3.10 36.43
CA ALA A 19 27.76 3.81 35.28
C ALA A 19 26.60 3.00 34.70
N PHE A 20 25.37 3.28 35.11
CA PHE A 20 24.17 2.92 34.35
C PHE A 20 24.25 3.67 33.02
N ARG A 21 24.76 3.02 31.99
CA ARG A 21 24.47 3.40 30.62
C ARG A 21 22.96 3.23 30.43
N SER A 22 22.21 4.31 30.63
CA SER A 22 20.89 4.41 30.10
C SER A 22 21.04 4.33 28.59
N VAL A 23 20.74 3.17 28.02
CA VAL A 23 20.46 3.04 26.58
C VAL A 23 19.16 3.81 26.38
N HIS A 24 19.25 5.11 26.13
CA HIS A 24 18.20 5.84 25.49
C HIS A 24 18.12 5.25 24.08
N ALA A 25 17.20 4.32 23.87
CA ALA A 25 16.71 4.09 22.53
C ALA A 25 16.20 5.46 22.07
N GLU A 26 16.95 6.13 21.20
CA GLU A 26 16.42 7.25 20.44
C GLU A 26 15.15 6.73 19.80
N MET A 27 14.00 7.20 20.26
CA MET A 27 12.74 7.03 19.56
C MET A 27 12.86 7.87 18.30
N THR A 28 13.49 7.31 17.27
CA THR A 28 13.49 7.93 15.95
C THR A 28 12.03 8.06 15.52
N ASN A 29 11.63 9.29 15.19
CA ASN A 29 10.30 9.49 14.60
C ASN A 29 10.18 8.56 13.39
N PRO A 30 9.10 7.79 13.28
CA PRO A 30 8.88 6.90 12.16
C PRO A 30 9.03 7.67 10.85
N ARG A 31 9.95 7.23 10.00
CA ARG A 31 10.18 7.82 8.67
C ARG A 31 9.29 7.19 7.63
N THR A 32 8.70 6.02 7.97
CA THR A 32 7.86 5.24 7.08
C THR A 32 6.48 5.04 7.67
N ARG A 33 5.45 5.29 6.86
CA ARG A 33 4.06 5.00 7.19
C ARG A 33 3.31 4.48 5.97
N ILE A 34 2.31 3.64 6.22
CA ILE A 34 1.32 3.19 5.25
C ILE A 34 0.01 3.92 5.55
N VAL A 35 -0.68 4.40 4.51
CA VAL A 35 -2.06 4.86 4.61
C VAL A 35 -2.91 4.06 3.63
N PHE A 36 -3.98 3.44 4.13
CA PHE A 36 -4.93 2.70 3.30
C PHE A 36 -5.94 3.69 2.73
N LEU A 37 -5.76 4.11 1.48
CA LEU A 37 -6.58 5.15 0.87
C LEU A 37 -7.93 4.61 0.38
N GLY A 38 -7.98 3.31 0.03
CA GLY A 38 -9.19 2.62 -0.38
C GLY A 38 -9.04 1.12 -0.16
N THR A 39 -10.04 0.52 0.47
CA THR A 39 -9.98 -0.86 0.96
C THR A 39 -10.99 -1.80 0.33
N LYS A 40 -11.91 -1.29 -0.49
CA LYS A 40 -12.99 -2.06 -1.09
C LYS A 40 -12.58 -2.67 -2.43
N GLY A 41 -12.61 -3.99 -2.54
CA GLY A 41 -12.40 -4.71 -3.80
C GLY A 41 -13.61 -4.66 -4.76
N GLY A 42 -13.28 -4.74 -6.06
CA GLY A 42 -14.22 -4.73 -7.17
C GLY A 42 -14.74 -3.33 -7.56
N PRO A 43 -15.17 -3.18 -8.83
CA PRO A 43 -15.37 -1.87 -9.48
C PRO A 43 -16.65 -1.13 -9.06
N ARG A 44 -17.52 -1.74 -8.24
CA ARG A 44 -18.77 -1.10 -7.83
C ARG A 44 -18.50 0.05 -6.86
N VAL A 45 -19.19 1.17 -7.09
CA VAL A 45 -19.15 2.33 -6.20
C VAL A 45 -19.81 2.00 -4.86
N SER A 46 -19.19 2.43 -3.77
CA SER A 46 -19.74 2.35 -2.42
C SER A 46 -19.65 3.70 -1.72
N ILE A 47 -20.60 3.98 -0.83
CA ILE A 47 -20.53 5.17 0.03
C ILE A 47 -19.53 4.95 1.18
N GLY A 48 -19.41 3.70 1.64
CA GLY A 48 -18.69 3.37 2.87
C GLY A 48 -17.19 3.15 2.71
N ALA A 49 -16.70 2.89 1.47
CA ALA A 49 -15.29 2.65 1.21
C ALA A 49 -14.92 2.99 -0.24
N SER A 50 -13.70 3.46 -0.44
CA SER A 50 -13.11 3.75 -1.74
C SER A 50 -12.53 2.48 -2.39
N ASN A 51 -12.35 2.50 -3.70
CA ASN A 51 -11.70 1.41 -4.42
C ASN A 51 -10.21 1.32 -4.08
N PRO A 52 -9.54 0.19 -4.38
CA PRO A 52 -8.21 -0.08 -3.91
C PRO A 52 -7.21 1.02 -4.23
N ALA A 53 -6.59 1.54 -3.20
CA ALA A 53 -5.45 2.43 -3.29
C ALA A 53 -4.70 2.43 -1.95
N ASN A 54 -3.38 2.40 -2.00
CA ASN A 54 -2.54 2.47 -0.83
C ASN A 54 -1.47 3.54 -1.02
N LEU A 55 -0.96 4.06 0.09
CA LEU A 55 0.12 5.02 0.10
C LEU A 55 1.21 4.56 1.07
N VAL A 56 2.43 4.49 0.59
CA VAL A 56 3.63 4.44 1.43
C VAL A 56 4.24 5.83 1.43
N VAL A 57 4.55 6.37 2.60
CA VAL A 57 5.37 7.57 2.73
C VAL A 57 6.68 7.15 3.38
N ALA A 58 7.80 7.36 2.71
CA ALA A 58 9.14 7.09 3.23
C ALA A 58 9.99 8.37 3.14
N ASN A 59 10.58 8.80 4.24
CA ASN A 59 11.31 10.08 4.35
C ASN A 59 10.55 11.27 3.74
N GLY A 60 9.22 11.31 3.93
CA GLY A 60 8.35 12.37 3.40
C GLY A 60 7.99 12.26 1.93
N VAL A 61 8.51 11.28 1.20
CA VAL A 61 8.17 11.03 -0.22
C VAL A 61 6.98 10.08 -0.32
N PRO A 62 5.88 10.47 -1.01
CA PRO A 62 4.72 9.62 -1.22
C PRO A 62 4.91 8.68 -2.42
N TYR A 63 4.58 7.40 -2.21
CA TYR A 63 4.53 6.30 -3.18
C TYR A 63 3.13 5.74 -3.20
N VAL A 64 2.41 5.90 -4.30
CA VAL A 64 1.01 5.46 -4.44
C VAL A 64 0.98 4.07 -5.08
N ILE A 65 0.21 3.14 -4.51
CA ILE A 65 -0.03 1.81 -5.06
C ILE A 65 -1.51 1.71 -5.40
N ASP A 66 -1.79 1.54 -6.67
CA ASP A 66 -3.09 1.60 -7.31
C ASP A 66 -3.81 2.96 -7.22
N CYS A 67 -4.70 3.18 -8.17
CA CYS A 67 -5.43 4.42 -8.35
C CYS A 67 -6.92 4.13 -8.61
N GLY A 68 -7.55 3.43 -7.69
CA GLY A 68 -8.98 3.19 -7.70
C GLY A 68 -9.77 4.49 -7.49
N MET A 69 -11.09 4.42 -7.69
CA MET A 69 -11.95 5.57 -7.59
C MET A 69 -11.92 6.19 -6.19
N GLY A 70 -11.71 7.49 -6.13
CA GLY A 70 -11.61 8.30 -4.91
C GLY A 70 -10.17 8.67 -4.54
N ILE A 71 -9.15 8.18 -5.25
CA ILE A 71 -7.72 8.34 -4.88
C ILE A 71 -7.33 9.80 -4.61
N SER A 72 -7.68 10.73 -5.49
CA SER A 72 -7.30 12.15 -5.33
C SER A 72 -7.90 12.75 -4.06
N ARG A 73 -9.17 12.46 -3.77
CA ARG A 73 -9.84 12.92 -2.55
C ARG A 73 -9.23 12.29 -1.30
N GLN A 74 -8.93 11.00 -1.36
CA GLN A 74 -8.35 10.26 -0.24
C GLN A 74 -6.94 10.74 0.10
N LEU A 75 -6.10 11.07 -0.89
CA LEU A 75 -4.80 11.70 -0.65
C LEU A 75 -4.93 13.03 0.09
N VAL A 76 -5.85 13.89 -0.36
CA VAL A 76 -6.12 15.17 0.33
C VAL A 76 -6.62 14.94 1.76
N SER A 77 -7.53 13.99 1.96
CA SER A 77 -8.04 13.62 3.29
C SER A 77 -6.95 13.06 4.21
N ALA A 78 -5.95 12.37 3.66
CA ALA A 78 -4.77 11.89 4.36
C ALA A 78 -3.72 12.99 4.63
N GLY A 79 -4.00 14.24 4.27
CA GLY A 79 -3.09 15.38 4.45
C GLY A 79 -1.89 15.37 3.49
N VAL A 80 -1.99 14.65 2.36
CA VAL A 80 -0.92 14.57 1.35
C VAL A 80 -1.24 15.53 0.20
N PRO A 81 -0.42 16.55 -0.04
CA PRO A 81 -0.59 17.43 -1.18
C PRO A 81 -0.45 16.62 -2.49
N ILE A 82 -1.48 16.61 -3.33
CA ILE A 82 -1.46 15.83 -4.59
C ILE A 82 -0.22 16.15 -5.45
N PRO A 83 0.24 17.41 -5.60
CA PRO A 83 1.45 17.72 -6.37
C PRO A 83 2.76 17.17 -5.79
N SER A 84 2.73 16.63 -4.55
CA SER A 84 3.92 15.99 -3.95
C SER A 84 4.11 14.53 -4.39
N VAL A 85 3.11 13.91 -5.03
CA VAL A 85 3.20 12.54 -5.54
C VAL A 85 4.30 12.45 -6.60
N LYS A 86 5.24 11.53 -6.39
CA LYS A 86 6.36 11.30 -7.31
C LYS A 86 6.34 9.93 -7.97
N TYR A 87 5.71 8.96 -7.34
CA TYR A 87 5.74 7.57 -7.80
C TYR A 87 4.36 6.95 -7.71
N ILE A 88 3.95 6.22 -8.76
CA ILE A 88 2.71 5.46 -8.82
C ILE A 88 3.06 4.04 -9.29
N PHE A 89 2.49 3.04 -8.64
CA PHE A 89 2.63 1.64 -8.99
C PHE A 89 1.24 1.05 -9.24
N ILE A 90 0.97 0.60 -10.45
CA ILE A 90 -0.28 -0.06 -10.80
C ILE A 90 -0.05 -1.56 -10.77
N THR A 91 -0.87 -2.28 -10.00
CA THR A 91 -0.75 -3.73 -9.87
C THR A 91 -1.21 -4.45 -11.12
N HIS A 92 -2.38 -4.08 -11.65
CA HIS A 92 -2.97 -4.66 -12.86
C HIS A 92 -4.05 -3.75 -13.47
N HIS A 93 -4.59 -4.15 -14.62
CA HIS A 93 -5.52 -3.32 -15.40
C HIS A 93 -7.02 -3.58 -15.13
N HIS A 94 -7.42 -3.98 -13.91
CA HIS A 94 -8.82 -3.85 -13.55
C HIS A 94 -9.16 -2.38 -13.19
N SER A 95 -10.38 -1.97 -13.50
CA SER A 95 -10.80 -0.57 -13.36
C SER A 95 -10.83 -0.08 -11.92
N ASP A 96 -11.06 -0.95 -10.96
CA ASP A 96 -11.00 -0.60 -9.54
C ASP A 96 -9.57 -0.30 -9.05
N HIS A 97 -8.54 -0.68 -9.80
CA HIS A 97 -7.14 -0.39 -9.48
C HIS A 97 -6.54 0.78 -10.24
N ASN A 98 -7.11 1.16 -11.40
CA ASN A 98 -6.45 2.13 -12.27
C ASN A 98 -7.36 3.20 -12.89
N LEU A 99 -8.67 3.19 -12.62
CA LEU A 99 -9.62 4.08 -13.27
C LEU A 99 -9.29 5.57 -13.09
N GLU A 100 -8.77 5.95 -11.93
CA GLU A 100 -8.37 7.33 -11.64
C GLU A 100 -6.85 7.58 -11.75
N TYR A 101 -6.09 6.66 -12.35
CA TYR A 101 -4.65 6.85 -12.55
C TYR A 101 -4.32 8.14 -13.32
N GLY A 102 -4.91 8.35 -14.48
CA GLY A 102 -4.74 9.58 -15.24
C GLY A 102 -5.35 10.80 -14.54
N ASN A 103 -6.50 10.62 -13.88
CA ASN A 103 -7.16 11.69 -13.12
C ASN A 103 -6.30 12.18 -11.97
N LEU A 104 -5.56 11.29 -11.28
CA LEU A 104 -4.63 11.70 -10.23
C LEU A 104 -3.54 12.63 -10.79
N ALA A 105 -2.93 12.25 -11.90
CA ALA A 105 -1.92 13.07 -12.55
C ALA A 105 -2.47 14.41 -13.06
N TYR A 106 -3.70 14.38 -13.61
CA TYR A 106 -4.41 15.60 -14.03
C TYR A 106 -4.68 16.53 -12.84
N ASN A 107 -5.19 15.99 -11.74
CA ASN A 107 -5.48 16.77 -10.53
C ASN A 107 -4.20 17.32 -9.88
N ALA A 108 -3.10 16.56 -9.92
CA ALA A 108 -1.79 17.04 -9.49
C ALA A 108 -1.32 18.23 -10.34
N TRP A 109 -1.43 18.12 -11.66
CA TRP A 109 -1.11 19.21 -12.60
C TRP A 109 -1.99 20.44 -12.36
N ALA A 110 -3.31 20.25 -12.21
CA ALA A 110 -4.23 21.33 -11.91
C ALA A 110 -3.89 22.04 -10.59
N ALA A 111 -3.36 21.31 -9.62
CA ALA A 111 -2.91 21.82 -8.32
C ALA A 111 -1.46 22.36 -8.30
N GLY A 112 -0.78 22.44 -9.46
CA GLY A 112 0.54 23.05 -9.58
C GLY A 112 1.72 22.07 -9.59
N LEU A 113 1.50 20.81 -10.01
CA LEU A 113 2.60 19.85 -10.24
C LEU A 113 3.63 20.45 -11.21
N SER A 114 4.89 20.48 -10.80
CA SER A 114 6.01 21.02 -11.57
C SER A 114 7.15 20.01 -11.74
N THR A 115 7.08 18.85 -11.10
CA THR A 115 8.09 17.78 -11.17
C THR A 115 7.45 16.50 -11.73
N PRO A 116 8.22 15.66 -12.45
CA PRO A 116 7.67 14.43 -13.00
C PRO A 116 7.10 13.47 -11.94
N ILE A 117 5.98 12.82 -12.28
CA ILE A 117 5.48 11.61 -11.66
C ILE A 117 5.97 10.43 -12.49
N HIS A 118 6.68 9.50 -11.87
CA HIS A 118 7.07 8.24 -12.49
C HIS A 118 6.09 7.14 -12.13
N SER A 119 5.51 6.47 -13.11
CA SER A 119 4.58 5.37 -12.89
C SER A 119 5.11 4.07 -13.47
N PHE A 120 4.86 2.99 -12.76
CA PHE A 120 5.26 1.63 -13.10
C PHE A 120 4.04 0.72 -13.03
N GLY A 121 3.90 -0.19 -13.99
CA GLY A 121 2.75 -1.11 -13.99
C GLY A 121 2.81 -2.10 -15.14
N PRO A 122 1.75 -2.90 -15.32
CA PRO A 122 1.70 -3.94 -16.35
C PRO A 122 1.79 -3.35 -17.76
N ALA A 123 2.12 -4.22 -18.70
CA ALA A 123 2.15 -3.86 -20.13
C ALA A 123 0.84 -3.17 -20.56
N GLY A 124 0.99 -2.04 -21.25
CA GLY A 124 -0.12 -1.16 -21.62
C GLY A 124 -0.29 0.11 -20.77
N LEU A 125 0.41 0.25 -19.64
CA LEU A 125 0.35 1.47 -18.82
C LEU A 125 0.86 2.69 -19.59
N GLU A 126 1.93 2.54 -20.37
CA GLU A 126 2.44 3.60 -21.24
C GLU A 126 1.41 4.05 -22.28
N GLN A 127 0.69 3.09 -22.89
CA GLN A 127 -0.36 3.41 -23.86
C GLN A 127 -1.55 4.09 -23.16
N MET A 128 -1.99 3.56 -22.01
CA MET A 128 -3.05 4.17 -21.19
C MET A 128 -2.74 5.62 -20.84
N THR A 129 -1.48 5.93 -20.54
CA THR A 129 -1.02 7.30 -20.25
C THR A 129 -1.17 8.21 -21.47
N ARG A 130 -0.75 7.76 -22.66
CA ARG A 130 -0.92 8.51 -23.90
C ARG A 130 -2.39 8.75 -24.24
N ASP A 131 -3.21 7.72 -24.13
CA ASP A 131 -4.64 7.77 -24.43
C ASP A 131 -5.39 8.69 -23.46
N PHE A 132 -5.01 8.69 -22.18
CA PHE A 132 -5.59 9.61 -21.21
C PHE A 132 -5.35 11.09 -21.59
N TRP A 133 -4.14 11.44 -21.97
CA TRP A 133 -3.82 12.80 -22.40
C TRP A 133 -4.47 13.15 -23.73
N GLN A 134 -4.63 12.19 -24.63
CA GLN A 134 -5.37 12.39 -25.87
C GLN A 134 -6.87 12.64 -25.61
N LEU A 135 -7.48 11.88 -24.69
CA LEU A 135 -8.86 12.09 -24.27
C LEU A 135 -9.10 13.48 -23.70
N ASN A 136 -8.15 13.99 -22.91
CA ASN A 136 -8.26 15.28 -22.24
C ASN A 136 -7.58 16.43 -23.01
N LYS A 137 -7.20 16.19 -24.28
CA LYS A 137 -6.41 17.13 -25.08
C LYS A 137 -6.99 18.54 -25.14
N PHE A 138 -8.31 18.66 -25.30
CA PHE A 138 -8.97 19.96 -25.44
C PHE A 138 -8.72 20.86 -24.22
N ASP A 139 -9.00 20.36 -23.01
CA ASP A 139 -8.83 21.13 -21.79
C ASP A 139 -7.35 21.37 -21.47
N VAL A 140 -6.50 20.36 -21.68
CA VAL A 140 -5.04 20.48 -21.48
C VAL A 140 -4.44 21.59 -22.37
N ASP A 141 -4.74 21.56 -23.67
CA ASP A 141 -4.19 22.56 -24.61
C ASP A 141 -4.73 23.97 -24.28
N THR A 142 -6.03 24.09 -23.95
CA THR A 142 -6.62 25.35 -23.55
C THR A 142 -5.93 25.95 -22.34
N ARG A 143 -5.66 25.15 -21.29
CA ARG A 143 -5.00 25.65 -20.08
C ARG A 143 -3.50 25.95 -20.28
N ILE A 144 -2.84 25.26 -21.19
CA ILE A 144 -1.47 25.59 -21.56
C ILE A 144 -1.44 26.96 -22.25
N GLU A 145 -2.38 27.20 -23.18
CA GLU A 145 -2.44 28.44 -23.96
C GLU A 145 -2.91 29.64 -23.10
N ASP A 146 -4.00 29.46 -22.35
CA ASP A 146 -4.69 30.52 -21.59
C ASP A 146 -3.99 30.81 -20.24
N GLU A 147 -3.60 29.76 -19.49
CA GLU A 147 -3.05 29.89 -18.15
C GLU A 147 -1.52 29.82 -18.10
N GLY A 148 -0.85 29.48 -19.21
CA GLY A 148 0.60 29.32 -19.27
C GLY A 148 1.14 28.14 -18.47
N ARG A 149 0.33 27.10 -18.26
CA ARG A 149 0.72 25.92 -17.49
C ARG A 149 1.80 25.09 -18.23
N PRO A 150 2.69 24.39 -17.53
CA PRO A 150 3.59 23.44 -18.16
C PRO A 150 2.78 22.29 -18.78
N ASP A 151 3.30 21.71 -19.87
CA ASP A 151 2.65 20.58 -20.54
C ASP A 151 2.66 19.32 -19.66
N PRO A 152 1.51 18.82 -19.18
CA PRO A 152 1.42 17.68 -18.27
C PRO A 152 1.81 16.36 -18.93
N ARG A 153 1.80 16.28 -20.26
CA ARG A 153 2.22 15.10 -21.03
C ARG A 153 3.70 14.78 -20.80
N LYS A 154 4.49 15.77 -20.34
CA LYS A 154 5.90 15.62 -19.95
C LYS A 154 6.11 15.33 -18.49
N LEU A 155 5.05 15.43 -17.68
CA LEU A 155 5.10 15.28 -16.22
C LEU A 155 4.58 13.92 -15.73
N LEU A 156 3.90 13.14 -16.55
CA LEU A 156 3.52 11.76 -16.23
C LEU A 156 4.33 10.81 -17.12
N ILE A 157 5.31 10.15 -16.53
CA ILE A 157 6.25 9.26 -17.21
C ILE A 157 5.93 7.84 -16.81
N ALA A 158 5.26 7.11 -17.69
CA ALA A 158 4.90 5.70 -17.48
C ALA A 158 6.00 4.76 -17.98
N LYS A 159 6.11 3.61 -17.31
CA LYS A 159 6.99 2.50 -17.70
C LYS A 159 6.28 1.18 -17.51
N ASP A 160 6.17 0.41 -18.59
CA ASP A 160 5.65 -0.95 -18.56
C ASP A 160 6.66 -1.90 -17.89
N ILE A 161 6.18 -2.76 -16.97
CA ILE A 161 6.98 -3.78 -16.31
C ILE A 161 6.94 -5.06 -17.17
N ALA A 162 8.09 -5.47 -17.69
CA ALA A 162 8.20 -6.63 -18.55
C ALA A 162 8.38 -7.96 -17.78
N ALA A 163 8.99 -7.93 -16.59
CA ALA A 163 9.33 -9.12 -15.81
C ALA A 163 9.43 -8.79 -14.31
N ASP A 164 9.43 -9.84 -13.51
CA ASP A 164 9.74 -9.76 -12.08
C ASP A 164 11.12 -9.13 -11.84
N GLY A 165 11.25 -8.37 -10.78
CA GLY A 165 12.51 -7.73 -10.41
C GLY A 165 12.37 -6.31 -9.86
N VAL A 166 13.50 -5.64 -9.68
CA VAL A 166 13.54 -4.26 -9.17
C VAL A 166 13.01 -3.29 -10.23
N VAL A 167 11.97 -2.55 -9.87
CA VAL A 167 11.31 -1.54 -10.74
C VAL A 167 11.69 -0.11 -10.38
N LEU A 168 12.04 0.13 -9.12
CA LEU A 168 12.53 1.41 -8.63
C LEU A 168 13.60 1.18 -7.55
N GLN A 169 14.67 1.94 -7.61
CA GLN A 169 15.65 2.05 -6.54
C GLN A 169 16.11 3.50 -6.41
N THR A 170 16.00 4.04 -5.21
CA THR A 170 16.49 5.35 -4.79
C THR A 170 17.39 5.18 -3.57
N ASP A 171 17.91 6.26 -3.02
CA ASP A 171 18.69 6.22 -1.77
C ASP A 171 17.82 5.80 -0.57
N ASP A 172 16.51 6.03 -0.63
CA ASP A 172 15.58 5.82 0.47
C ASP A 172 14.79 4.51 0.37
N ILE A 173 14.56 3.99 -0.83
CA ILE A 173 13.64 2.88 -1.03
C ILE A 173 14.02 2.01 -2.22
N LYS A 174 13.77 0.71 -2.09
CA LYS A 174 13.82 -0.22 -3.21
C LYS A 174 12.45 -0.87 -3.39
N VAL A 175 11.92 -0.85 -4.61
CA VAL A 175 10.65 -1.49 -4.96
C VAL A 175 10.88 -2.62 -5.94
N THR A 176 10.42 -3.81 -5.58
CA THR A 176 10.50 -5.02 -6.40
C THR A 176 9.09 -5.46 -6.78
N ALA A 177 8.88 -5.76 -8.07
CA ALA A 177 7.65 -6.36 -8.59
C ALA A 177 7.79 -7.88 -8.69
N PHE A 178 6.71 -8.59 -8.39
CA PHE A 178 6.60 -10.04 -8.50
C PHE A 178 5.24 -10.41 -9.09
N ARG A 179 5.24 -11.19 -10.18
CA ARG A 179 4.00 -11.58 -10.88
C ARG A 179 3.21 -12.58 -10.05
N THR A 180 1.91 -12.29 -9.85
CA THR A 180 0.96 -13.14 -9.13
C THR A 180 -0.19 -13.57 -10.04
N PRO A 181 -0.79 -14.76 -9.80
CA PRO A 181 -1.87 -15.28 -10.63
C PRO A 181 -3.21 -14.60 -10.32
N HIS A 182 -3.78 -13.91 -11.31
CA HIS A 182 -5.09 -13.27 -11.24
C HIS A 182 -5.86 -13.46 -12.56
N PRO A 183 -6.25 -14.71 -12.92
CA PRO A 183 -6.84 -14.98 -14.22
C PRO A 183 -8.18 -14.25 -14.42
N PRO A 184 -8.47 -13.74 -15.64
CA PRO A 184 -7.70 -13.97 -16.86
C PRO A 184 -6.53 -13.02 -17.09
N ILE A 185 -6.24 -12.10 -16.17
CA ILE A 185 -5.13 -11.16 -16.28
C ILE A 185 -3.80 -11.90 -16.06
N VAL A 186 -2.86 -11.70 -16.98
CA VAL A 186 -1.53 -12.32 -16.94
C VAL A 186 -0.52 -11.41 -16.24
N ASP A 187 -0.53 -10.12 -16.59
CA ASP A 187 0.36 -9.12 -16.00
C ASP A 187 -0.31 -8.49 -14.78
N ASN A 188 -0.06 -9.11 -13.64
CA ASN A 188 -0.54 -8.68 -12.34
C ASN A 188 0.61 -8.83 -11.33
N PHE A 189 0.94 -7.75 -10.60
CA PHE A 189 2.16 -7.66 -9.80
C PHE A 189 1.87 -7.33 -8.34
N ALA A 190 2.38 -8.18 -7.44
CA ALA A 190 2.65 -7.82 -6.07
C ALA A 190 3.88 -6.90 -6.00
N TYR A 191 3.93 -6.03 -5.01
CA TYR A 191 5.05 -5.12 -4.80
C TYR A 191 5.66 -5.27 -3.41
N LYS A 192 6.99 -5.35 -3.34
CA LYS A 192 7.76 -5.29 -2.10
C LYS A 192 8.50 -3.96 -2.01
N PHE A 193 8.28 -3.25 -0.93
CA PHE A 193 8.91 -1.99 -0.58
C PHE A 193 9.90 -2.23 0.56
N GLU A 194 11.18 -2.11 0.28
CA GLU A 194 12.24 -2.09 1.28
C GLU A 194 12.49 -0.63 1.63
N THR A 195 12.12 -0.23 2.85
CA THR A 195 12.14 1.14 3.35
C THR A 195 13.14 1.30 4.50
N PRO A 196 13.46 2.53 4.94
CA PRO A 196 14.37 2.75 6.06
C PRO A 196 13.93 2.11 7.38
N ASP A 197 12.62 1.89 7.59
CA ASP A 197 12.07 1.41 8.85
C ASP A 197 11.50 -0.02 8.77
N GLY A 198 11.57 -0.66 7.60
CA GLY A 198 11.11 -2.04 7.44
C GLY A 198 10.65 -2.41 6.04
N VAL A 199 10.20 -3.63 5.89
CA VAL A 199 9.79 -4.24 4.62
C VAL A 199 8.27 -4.39 4.58
N ILE A 200 7.64 -3.87 3.51
CA ILE A 200 6.20 -3.91 3.27
C ILE A 200 5.96 -4.68 1.97
N VAL A 201 5.03 -5.62 1.98
CA VAL A 201 4.59 -6.32 0.77
C VAL A 201 3.10 -6.09 0.57
N PHE A 202 2.73 -5.71 -0.66
CA PHE A 202 1.35 -5.65 -1.14
C PHE A 202 1.12 -6.82 -2.09
N SER A 203 0.11 -7.66 -1.82
CA SER A 203 -0.15 -8.88 -2.59
C SER A 203 -0.62 -8.63 -4.01
N SER A 204 -1.23 -7.47 -4.30
CA SER A 204 -2.18 -7.32 -5.41
C SER A 204 -3.38 -8.26 -5.24
N ASP A 205 -4.29 -8.28 -6.22
CA ASP A 205 -5.29 -9.35 -6.33
C ASP A 205 -4.59 -10.63 -6.77
N THR A 206 -4.92 -11.75 -6.16
CA THR A 206 -4.26 -13.02 -6.49
C THR A 206 -5.09 -14.20 -5.98
N ASN A 207 -5.11 -15.29 -6.70
CA ASN A 207 -5.54 -16.54 -6.10
C ASN A 207 -4.46 -17.06 -5.13
N TYR A 208 -4.75 -18.15 -4.42
CA TYR A 208 -3.80 -18.76 -3.49
C TYR A 208 -2.45 -19.03 -4.17
N ASN A 209 -1.41 -18.39 -3.68
CA ASN A 209 -0.07 -18.44 -4.26
C ASN A 209 1.02 -18.66 -3.22
N PRO A 210 1.50 -19.91 -3.01
CA PRO A 210 2.60 -20.19 -2.07
C PRO A 210 3.90 -19.42 -2.37
N LYS A 211 4.16 -19.06 -3.65
CA LYS A 211 5.34 -18.26 -4.02
C LYS A 211 5.26 -16.83 -3.50
N LEU A 212 4.07 -16.32 -3.24
CA LEU A 212 3.91 -15.02 -2.59
C LEU A 212 4.42 -15.07 -1.15
N ALA A 213 4.26 -16.20 -0.45
CA ALA A 213 4.85 -16.38 0.88
C ALA A 213 6.38 -16.33 0.84
N GLU A 214 7.00 -16.89 -0.19
CA GLU A 214 8.46 -16.80 -0.39
C GLU A 214 8.89 -15.35 -0.68
N PHE A 215 8.12 -14.63 -1.52
CA PHE A 215 8.37 -13.24 -1.84
C PHE A 215 8.20 -12.31 -0.64
N ALA A 216 7.23 -12.60 0.24
CA ALA A 216 6.94 -11.84 1.46
C ALA A 216 7.70 -12.36 2.71
N ARG A 217 8.66 -13.28 2.55
CA ARG A 217 9.39 -13.89 3.67
C ARG A 217 9.95 -12.82 4.61
N ASP A 218 9.66 -12.97 5.89
CA ASP A 218 10.13 -12.13 6.99
C ASP A 218 9.81 -10.63 6.83
N ALA A 219 8.81 -10.28 5.99
CA ALA A 219 8.38 -8.89 5.87
C ALA A 219 7.78 -8.38 7.20
N ASP A 220 7.98 -7.10 7.48
CA ASP A 220 7.38 -6.46 8.65
C ASP A 220 5.87 -6.37 8.50
N VAL A 221 5.40 -6.02 7.30
CA VAL A 221 3.98 -5.91 6.99
C VAL A 221 3.67 -6.62 5.68
N LEU A 222 2.68 -7.51 5.70
CA LEU A 222 2.02 -8.04 4.50
C LEU A 222 0.62 -7.44 4.42
N VAL A 223 0.36 -6.63 3.41
CA VAL A 223 -0.98 -6.17 3.03
C VAL A 223 -1.51 -7.14 1.99
N HIS A 224 -2.56 -7.87 2.33
CA HIS A 224 -3.12 -8.93 1.48
C HIS A 224 -4.60 -8.69 1.17
N GLU A 225 -4.98 -8.88 -0.10
CA GLU A 225 -6.38 -8.94 -0.51
C GLU A 225 -7.07 -10.13 0.17
N CYS A 226 -8.39 -10.10 0.31
CA CYS A 226 -9.10 -11.22 0.89
C CYS A 226 -10.53 -11.36 0.40
N LEU A 227 -10.94 -12.63 0.21
CA LEU A 227 -12.26 -13.03 -0.20
C LEU A 227 -12.96 -13.78 0.94
N TYR A 228 -14.17 -13.32 1.34
CA TYR A 228 -14.98 -13.96 2.33
C TYR A 228 -16.12 -14.75 1.69
N LEU A 229 -16.00 -16.07 1.66
CA LEU A 229 -16.89 -16.98 0.94
C LEU A 229 -18.39 -16.81 1.27
N PRO A 230 -18.82 -16.68 2.55
CA PRO A 230 -20.23 -16.51 2.86
C PRO A 230 -20.84 -15.22 2.29
N ALA A 231 -20.05 -14.16 2.14
CA ALA A 231 -20.52 -12.92 1.51
C ALA A 231 -20.57 -13.03 -0.01
N VAL A 232 -19.65 -13.77 -0.63
CA VAL A 232 -19.71 -14.10 -2.06
C VAL A 232 -21.00 -14.85 -2.38
N ASP A 233 -21.38 -15.82 -1.59
CA ASP A 233 -22.62 -16.57 -1.78
C ASP A 233 -23.87 -15.67 -1.73
N ARG A 234 -23.91 -14.70 -0.82
CA ARG A 234 -24.98 -13.68 -0.77
C ARG A 234 -24.96 -12.73 -1.99
N LEU A 235 -23.75 -12.37 -2.44
CA LEU A 235 -23.58 -11.49 -3.61
C LEU A 235 -24.11 -12.13 -4.87
N VAL A 236 -23.75 -13.38 -5.16
CA VAL A 236 -24.10 -14.06 -6.40
C VAL A 236 -25.60 -14.32 -6.56
N VAL A 237 -26.31 -14.53 -5.46
CA VAL A 237 -27.78 -14.67 -5.47
C VAL A 237 -28.47 -13.40 -5.99
N LYS A 238 -27.88 -12.23 -5.73
CA LYS A 238 -28.43 -10.91 -6.13
C LYS A 238 -27.96 -10.43 -7.51
N THR A 239 -27.08 -11.19 -8.17
CA THR A 239 -26.43 -10.78 -9.41
C THR A 239 -26.93 -11.61 -10.58
N LYS A 240 -27.30 -10.95 -11.70
CA LYS A 240 -27.84 -11.65 -12.89
C LYS A 240 -26.91 -12.72 -13.48
N ASN A 241 -25.60 -12.49 -13.44
CA ASN A 241 -24.55 -13.43 -13.88
C ASN A 241 -23.85 -14.13 -12.70
N GLY A 242 -24.57 -14.39 -11.62
CA GLY A 242 -24.00 -14.81 -10.34
C GLY A 242 -23.11 -16.04 -10.40
N ALA A 243 -23.49 -17.09 -11.17
CA ALA A 243 -22.67 -18.31 -11.29
C ALA A 243 -21.30 -18.04 -11.93
N THR A 244 -21.27 -17.28 -13.03
CA THR A 244 -20.01 -16.87 -13.70
C THR A 244 -19.18 -15.96 -12.80
N LEU A 245 -19.82 -15.02 -12.11
CA LEU A 245 -19.14 -14.15 -11.15
C LEU A 245 -18.51 -14.96 -10.03
N LYS A 246 -19.23 -15.93 -9.44
CA LYS A 246 -18.67 -16.78 -8.39
C LYS A 246 -17.44 -17.55 -8.88
N GLN A 247 -17.52 -18.15 -10.07
CA GLN A 247 -16.40 -18.87 -10.66
C GLN A 247 -15.18 -17.96 -10.83
N HIS A 248 -15.40 -16.74 -11.35
CA HIS A 248 -14.33 -15.75 -11.51
C HIS A 248 -13.70 -15.39 -10.15
N LEU A 249 -14.51 -15.02 -9.16
CA LEU A 249 -14.01 -14.61 -7.83
C LEU A 249 -13.17 -15.72 -7.18
N LEU A 250 -13.63 -16.97 -7.23
CA LEU A 250 -12.90 -18.11 -6.67
C LEU A 250 -11.59 -18.43 -7.42
N ALA A 251 -11.53 -18.16 -8.74
CA ALA A 251 -10.33 -18.38 -9.52
C ALA A 251 -9.27 -17.27 -9.37
N SER A 252 -9.69 -16.08 -8.90
CA SER A 252 -8.90 -14.85 -9.02
C SER A 252 -8.51 -14.24 -7.67
N HIS A 253 -9.15 -14.67 -6.58
CA HIS A 253 -8.93 -14.10 -5.24
C HIS A 253 -8.60 -15.16 -4.19
N THR A 254 -7.94 -14.74 -3.12
CA THR A 254 -7.51 -15.59 -2.00
C THR A 254 -8.54 -15.57 -0.89
N THR A 255 -8.99 -16.76 -0.45
CA THR A 255 -9.91 -16.88 0.70
C THR A 255 -9.24 -16.41 1.99
N THR A 256 -10.03 -15.95 2.96
CA THR A 256 -9.53 -15.55 4.29
C THR A 256 -8.69 -16.64 4.96
N GLU A 257 -9.08 -17.92 4.81
CA GLU A 257 -8.32 -19.05 5.36
C GLU A 257 -6.93 -19.18 4.69
N ASP A 258 -6.88 -19.07 3.36
CA ASP A 258 -5.63 -19.17 2.59
C ASP A 258 -4.70 -17.96 2.80
N VAL A 259 -5.26 -16.77 3.04
CA VAL A 259 -4.48 -15.60 3.47
C VAL A 259 -3.72 -15.90 4.77
N GLY A 260 -4.39 -16.56 5.73
CA GLY A 260 -3.74 -17.01 6.97
C GLY A 260 -2.59 -17.98 6.71
N ARG A 261 -2.75 -18.92 5.78
CA ARG A 261 -1.70 -19.87 5.38
C ARG A 261 -0.49 -19.17 4.75
N ILE A 262 -0.73 -18.19 3.86
CA ILE A 262 0.33 -17.39 3.23
C ILE A 262 1.08 -16.59 4.29
N ALA A 263 0.38 -15.88 5.18
CA ALA A 263 0.99 -15.06 6.22
C ALA A 263 1.85 -15.89 7.19
N ALA A 264 1.37 -17.07 7.59
CA ALA A 264 2.11 -18.00 8.43
C ALA A 264 3.36 -18.54 7.73
N ALA A 265 3.23 -18.96 6.46
CA ALA A 265 4.36 -19.49 5.68
C ALA A 265 5.42 -18.41 5.39
N ALA A 266 5.01 -17.16 5.26
CA ALA A 266 5.90 -16.02 5.06
C ALA A 266 6.59 -15.56 6.35
N GLY A 267 6.06 -15.90 7.53
CA GLY A 267 6.60 -15.45 8.82
C GLY A 267 6.52 -13.94 9.04
N VAL A 268 5.51 -13.28 8.47
CA VAL A 268 5.35 -11.82 8.58
C VAL A 268 5.02 -11.39 10.00
N LYS A 269 5.45 -10.19 10.43
CA LYS A 269 5.15 -9.69 11.77
C LYS A 269 3.71 -9.20 11.90
N VAL A 270 3.22 -8.50 10.87
CA VAL A 270 1.85 -7.97 10.82
C VAL A 270 1.21 -8.33 9.49
N LEU A 271 0.04 -8.94 9.54
CA LEU A 271 -0.85 -9.12 8.41
C LEU A 271 -1.93 -8.04 8.42
N VAL A 272 -2.05 -7.30 7.32
CA VAL A 272 -3.13 -6.34 7.10
C VAL A 272 -4.05 -6.87 6.01
N LEU A 273 -5.32 -7.08 6.33
CA LEU A 273 -6.35 -7.43 5.36
C LEU A 273 -6.87 -6.16 4.71
N SER A 274 -6.89 -6.13 3.40
CA SER A 274 -7.40 -5.02 2.58
C SER A 274 -8.03 -5.59 1.31
N HIS A 275 -8.48 -4.75 0.38
CA HIS A 275 -9.13 -5.20 -0.85
C HIS A 275 -10.20 -6.27 -0.57
N PHE A 276 -11.21 -5.90 0.21
CA PHE A 276 -12.25 -6.83 0.67
C PHE A 276 -13.20 -7.24 -0.46
N VAL A 277 -13.38 -8.57 -0.64
CA VAL A 277 -14.23 -9.13 -1.69
C VAL A 277 -15.33 -10.02 -1.07
N PRO A 278 -16.61 -9.60 -1.15
CA PRO A 278 -17.12 -8.26 -1.47
C PRO A 278 -16.94 -7.30 -0.27
N GLY A 279 -16.51 -6.07 -0.52
CA GLY A 279 -16.27 -5.07 0.52
C GLY A 279 -17.48 -4.19 0.87
N ASP A 280 -18.65 -4.48 0.32
CA ASP A 280 -19.89 -3.71 0.49
C ASP A 280 -21.05 -4.51 1.07
N ASP A 281 -20.80 -5.66 1.69
CA ASP A 281 -21.81 -6.44 2.39
C ASP A 281 -21.93 -5.97 3.86
N PRO A 282 -23.05 -5.33 4.25
CA PRO A 282 -23.20 -4.77 5.60
C PRO A 282 -23.31 -5.83 6.71
N LEU A 283 -23.42 -7.11 6.35
CA LEU A 283 -23.48 -8.22 7.29
C LEU A 283 -22.10 -8.76 7.65
N VAL A 284 -21.02 -8.27 6.98
CA VAL A 284 -19.66 -8.72 7.24
C VAL A 284 -19.00 -7.79 8.24
N THR A 285 -18.58 -8.36 9.36
CA THR A 285 -17.87 -7.66 10.44
C THR A 285 -16.35 -7.91 10.36
N ASP A 286 -15.56 -7.18 11.14
CA ASP A 286 -14.11 -7.41 11.24
C ASP A 286 -13.79 -8.83 11.75
N ASP A 287 -14.61 -9.39 12.63
CA ASP A 287 -14.45 -10.76 13.09
C ASP A 287 -14.61 -11.78 11.95
N ASN A 288 -15.56 -11.56 11.05
CA ASN A 288 -15.74 -12.43 9.88
C ASN A 288 -14.50 -12.44 8.97
N TRP A 289 -13.84 -11.30 8.79
CA TRP A 289 -12.59 -11.23 8.01
C TRP A 289 -11.43 -11.95 8.69
N THR A 290 -11.39 -12.00 10.02
CA THR A 290 -10.24 -12.52 10.79
C THR A 290 -10.41 -13.95 11.29
N GLU A 291 -11.64 -14.47 11.41
CA GLU A 291 -11.92 -15.77 12.01
C GLU A 291 -11.19 -16.93 11.32
N ASP A 292 -11.29 -17.00 9.98
CA ASP A 292 -10.62 -18.06 9.22
C ASP A 292 -9.11 -17.84 9.15
N VAL A 293 -8.65 -16.60 9.08
CA VAL A 293 -7.21 -16.25 9.10
C VAL A 293 -6.54 -16.79 10.37
N LYS A 294 -7.20 -16.61 11.53
CA LYS A 294 -6.70 -17.05 12.85
C LYS A 294 -6.52 -18.56 12.98
N LYS A 295 -7.13 -19.37 12.13
CA LYS A 295 -6.93 -20.82 12.09
C LYS A 295 -5.50 -21.20 11.72
N ASN A 296 -4.81 -20.36 10.93
CA ASN A 296 -3.51 -20.65 10.38
C ASN A 296 -2.42 -19.63 10.80
N TYR A 297 -2.78 -18.42 11.18
CA TYR A 297 -1.83 -17.35 11.51
C TYR A 297 -2.12 -16.79 12.90
N SER A 298 -1.13 -16.86 13.79
CA SER A 298 -1.23 -16.41 15.20
C SER A 298 -0.60 -15.04 15.45
N GLY A 299 -0.04 -14.39 14.41
CA GLY A 299 0.55 -13.07 14.53
C GLY A 299 -0.50 -11.94 14.59
N ARG A 300 -0.04 -10.71 14.56
CA ARG A 300 -0.92 -9.53 14.59
C ARG A 300 -1.70 -9.40 13.28
N ILE A 301 -3.04 -9.35 13.36
CA ILE A 301 -3.93 -9.15 12.22
C ILE A 301 -4.61 -7.78 12.35
N ILE A 302 -4.64 -7.02 11.26
CA ILE A 302 -5.33 -5.73 11.16
C ILE A 302 -6.33 -5.81 10.01
N VAL A 303 -7.57 -5.39 10.24
CA VAL A 303 -8.58 -5.17 9.19
C VAL A 303 -8.50 -3.70 8.78
N ALA A 304 -8.00 -3.44 7.57
CA ALA A 304 -7.81 -2.08 7.09
C ALA A 304 -9.13 -1.32 6.94
N LYS A 305 -9.08 -0.02 7.18
CA LYS A 305 -10.18 0.92 6.90
C LYS A 305 -9.61 2.08 6.08
N ASP A 306 -10.47 2.69 5.29
CA ASP A 306 -10.08 3.89 4.54
C ASP A 306 -9.50 4.95 5.48
N LEU A 307 -8.39 5.55 5.08
CA LEU A 307 -7.61 6.55 5.81
C LEU A 307 -6.93 6.04 7.10
N MET A 308 -6.99 4.74 7.40
CA MET A 308 -6.20 4.17 8.50
C MET A 308 -4.71 4.30 8.21
N GLU A 309 -3.94 4.66 9.23
CA GLU A 309 -2.49 4.79 9.16
C GLU A 309 -1.79 3.70 10.00
N LEU A 310 -0.73 3.11 9.45
CA LEU A 310 0.19 2.22 10.14
C LEU A 310 1.61 2.75 10.00
N LYS A 311 2.27 3.02 11.13
CA LYS A 311 3.65 3.50 11.17
C LYS A 311 4.63 2.34 11.36
N LEU A 312 5.79 2.41 10.71
CA LEU A 312 6.89 1.47 10.90
C LEU A 312 7.99 2.11 11.76
N PRO A 313 8.74 1.30 12.52
CA PRO A 313 8.63 -0.16 12.67
C PRO A 313 7.37 -0.60 13.43
N VAL A 314 6.88 -1.83 13.15
CA VAL A 314 5.67 -2.41 13.77
C VAL A 314 5.99 -3.37 14.92
#